data_18cee8a461ad3eebdc8ddab20ae298c9
#
_entry.id   18cee8a461ad3eebdc8ddab20ae298c9
#
_cell.length_a   1.000
_cell.length_b   1.000
_cell.length_c   1.000
_cell.angle_alpha   90.00
_cell.angle_beta   90.00
_cell.angle_gamma   90.00
#
_symmetry.space_group_name_H-M   'P 1'
#
loop_
_entity.id
_entity.type
_entity.pdbx_description
1 polymer ?
#
loop_
_entity_poly.entity_id
_entity_poly.type
_entity_poly.pdbx_seq_one_letter_code
_entity_poly.pdbx_strand_id
1 'polypeptide(L)'
;MEVGVRILGTFCALLAFCCFVFRDIPVPAPTFALPVSSAPATPPDDKERVRSEIREVEKLLPETPERGAALFFLAELYKHLGEVDKVMVLLEECVALDQGFDPGAVPGFQAFRENARFREMVEQVRRRYRPVQHGHVAFTVADKDLFPEGLAVDPEKRVFYMGSMHRKKILQITASGEVSDFAKAGAYDLMPVGGLRVDPVNHDVWAASDPGVKNRSELLHFDSHGKLLERFPAGGAGPHDLNDLVVRGAEEVYTTDTDGNAVLRLDRKSHRFTQVRFPRPIFYPNGIALSGDAKLLYVSDILGVMAVDLLTHEAWDVVPDPHDTLAGIDGLYWYRGDLVGVQYGTAAFRVMRWHLASEGRRVESSEILERGSDLVKSPTTGAIFEGSFYFMANTGIENLRDDTILDESKLEPVRIAVVPLK
;
A
#
# COMPACT_ATOMS: atom_id res chain seq x y z
N MET A 1 24.53 -3.65 -32.20
CA MET A 1 23.90 -4.39 -31.12
C MET A 1 23.38 -3.36 -30.15
N GLU A 2 22.16 -2.91 -30.35
CA GLU A 2 21.48 -1.95 -29.47
C GLU A 2 20.89 -2.71 -28.30
N VAL A 3 21.37 -2.39 -27.11
CA VAL A 3 20.77 -2.86 -25.86
C VAL A 3 19.57 -1.97 -25.57
N GLY A 4 18.39 -2.47 -25.89
CA GLY A 4 17.14 -1.81 -25.51
C GLY A 4 16.99 -1.79 -24.00
N VAL A 5 17.21 -0.66 -23.39
CA VAL A 5 16.91 -0.40 -21.99
C VAL A 5 15.39 -0.37 -21.86
N ARG A 6 14.80 -1.41 -21.30
CA ARG A 6 13.36 -1.48 -20.98
C ARG A 6 13.06 -0.57 -19.78
N ILE A 7 12.34 0.51 -20.06
CA ILE A 7 11.86 1.48 -19.06
C ILE A 7 10.57 0.91 -18.46
N LEU A 8 10.69 -0.02 -17.51
CA LEU A 8 9.56 -0.55 -16.76
C LEU A 8 9.60 -0.22 -15.25
N GLY A 9 10.64 0.51 -14.82
CA GLY A 9 10.90 0.71 -13.41
C GLY A 9 10.31 1.98 -12.77
N THR A 10 9.46 2.74 -13.45
CA THR A 10 9.13 4.09 -12.98
C THR A 10 7.67 4.29 -12.56
N PHE A 11 6.80 3.33 -12.80
CA PHE A 11 5.41 3.39 -12.31
C PHE A 11 5.34 3.20 -10.80
N CYS A 12 6.34 2.52 -10.26
CA CYS A 12 6.44 2.15 -8.87
C CYS A 12 6.85 3.23 -7.89
N ALA A 13 7.13 4.44 -8.30
CA ALA A 13 7.68 5.43 -7.40
C ALA A 13 6.65 6.28 -6.65
N LEU A 14 5.37 6.26 -7.05
CA LEU A 14 4.26 6.76 -6.21
C LEU A 14 3.52 5.64 -5.51
N LEU A 15 3.55 4.49 -6.13
CA LEU A 15 3.03 3.23 -5.65
C LEU A 15 4.20 2.31 -5.32
N ALA A 16 5.37 2.87 -5.06
CA ALA A 16 6.66 2.17 -4.95
C ALA A 16 6.69 1.10 -3.86
N PHE A 17 5.56 0.69 -3.44
CA PHE A 17 5.38 -0.29 -2.41
C PHE A 17 4.85 -1.62 -2.89
N CYS A 18 4.41 -1.75 -4.14
CA CYS A 18 3.83 -2.97 -4.64
C CYS A 18 4.31 -3.36 -6.01
N CYS A 19 5.55 -3.02 -6.33
CA CYS A 19 6.02 -3.28 -7.67
C CYS A 19 7.11 -4.30 -7.73
N PHE A 20 6.72 -5.52 -7.81
CA PHE A 20 7.51 -6.56 -8.43
C PHE A 20 7.38 -6.47 -9.94
N VAL A 21 8.52 -6.20 -10.54
CA VAL A 21 8.72 -5.90 -11.94
C VAL A 21 8.41 -7.09 -12.84
N PHE A 22 7.74 -6.83 -13.94
CA PHE A 22 7.60 -7.75 -15.06
C PHE A 22 8.95 -8.31 -15.54
N ARG A 23 9.14 -9.61 -15.43
CA ARG A 23 10.20 -10.36 -16.11
C ARG A 23 9.62 -11.13 -17.27
N ASP A 24 10.08 -10.83 -18.48
CA ASP A 24 10.04 -11.76 -19.59
C ASP A 24 11.26 -12.70 -19.48
N ILE A 25 11.03 -13.93 -19.06
CA ILE A 25 11.96 -15.03 -19.25
C ILE A 25 11.30 -16.02 -20.20
N PRO A 26 11.91 -16.34 -21.35
CA PRO A 26 11.37 -17.38 -22.22
C PRO A 26 11.66 -18.75 -21.60
N VAL A 27 10.61 -19.47 -21.22
CA VAL A 27 10.67 -20.89 -20.85
C VAL A 27 10.29 -21.71 -22.09
N PRO A 28 11.07 -22.73 -22.51
CA PRO A 28 10.70 -23.59 -23.62
C PRO A 28 9.53 -24.48 -23.23
N ALA A 29 8.52 -24.52 -24.09
CA ALA A 29 7.29 -25.30 -23.90
C ALA A 29 7.52 -26.80 -24.07
N PRO A 30 6.93 -27.65 -23.23
CA PRO A 30 6.65 -29.03 -23.62
C PRO A 30 5.34 -29.10 -24.37
N THR A 31 5.39 -29.70 -25.54
CA THR A 31 4.28 -30.02 -26.42
C THR A 31 3.39 -31.08 -25.83
N PHE A 32 2.15 -30.69 -25.44
CA PHE A 32 1.00 -31.60 -25.39
C PHE A 32 -0.23 -30.87 -25.92
N ALA A 33 -0.77 -31.40 -27.01
CA ALA A 33 -1.97 -30.89 -27.66
C ALA A 33 -3.23 -31.34 -26.92
N LEU A 34 -4.05 -30.39 -26.51
CA LEU A 34 -5.46 -30.57 -26.17
C LEU A 34 -6.30 -29.46 -26.86
N PRO A 35 -7.60 -29.67 -27.10
CA PRO A 35 -8.32 -28.96 -28.15
C PRO A 35 -8.61 -27.49 -27.83
N VAL A 36 -8.56 -26.72 -28.87
CA VAL A 36 -8.73 -25.27 -28.96
C VAL A 36 -10.05 -24.81 -28.33
N SER A 37 -9.94 -24.08 -27.22
CA SER A 37 -10.95 -23.12 -26.79
C SER A 37 -10.22 -21.78 -26.64
N SER A 38 -10.61 -20.81 -27.44
CA SER A 38 -10.24 -19.39 -27.46
C SER A 38 -8.82 -19.04 -26.92
N ALA A 39 -7.95 -18.58 -27.81
CA ALA A 39 -6.64 -18.03 -27.47
C ALA A 39 -6.76 -17.02 -26.32
N PRO A 40 -5.88 -17.09 -25.30
CA PRO A 40 -5.80 -16.04 -24.28
C PRO A 40 -5.51 -14.72 -24.99
N ALA A 41 -6.29 -13.68 -24.67
CA ALA A 41 -6.04 -12.34 -25.19
C ALA A 41 -4.60 -11.95 -24.85
N THR A 42 -3.85 -11.50 -25.86
CA THR A 42 -2.51 -10.91 -25.65
C THR A 42 -2.66 -9.79 -24.63
N PRO A 43 -1.81 -9.72 -23.59
CA PRO A 43 -1.85 -8.60 -22.66
C PRO A 43 -1.78 -7.29 -23.44
N PRO A 44 -2.61 -6.28 -23.12
CA PRO A 44 -2.51 -4.99 -23.78
C PRO A 44 -1.08 -4.45 -23.64
N ASP A 45 -0.57 -3.81 -24.69
CA ASP A 45 0.67 -3.05 -24.63
C ASP A 45 0.59 -2.09 -23.43
N ASP A 46 1.68 -1.94 -22.67
CA ASP A 46 1.72 -1.08 -21.47
C ASP A 46 1.15 0.32 -21.73
N LYS A 47 1.41 0.89 -22.91
CA LYS A 47 0.84 2.19 -23.28
C LYS A 47 -0.69 2.17 -23.45
N GLU A 48 -1.27 1.06 -23.92
CA GLU A 48 -2.72 0.96 -24.07
C GLU A 48 -3.40 0.79 -22.70
N ARG A 49 -2.77 0.06 -21.77
CA ARG A 49 -3.21 0.00 -20.37
C ARG A 49 -3.21 1.40 -19.74
N VAL A 50 -2.12 2.15 -19.86
CA VAL A 50 -2.01 3.54 -19.39
C VAL A 50 -3.09 4.43 -19.99
N ARG A 51 -3.34 4.33 -21.31
CA ARG A 51 -4.42 5.10 -21.95
C ARG A 51 -5.80 4.70 -21.45
N SER A 52 -6.01 3.42 -21.13
CA SER A 52 -7.27 2.97 -20.54
C SER A 52 -7.48 3.55 -19.16
N GLU A 53 -6.47 3.54 -18.31
CA GLU A 53 -6.52 4.15 -16.98
C GLU A 53 -6.77 5.66 -17.07
N ILE A 54 -6.10 6.38 -17.97
CA ILE A 54 -6.36 7.80 -18.23
C ILE A 54 -7.84 8.04 -18.54
N ARG A 55 -8.42 7.28 -19.47
CA ARG A 55 -9.84 7.43 -19.83
C ARG A 55 -10.78 7.22 -18.66
N GLU A 56 -10.49 6.25 -17.79
CA GLU A 56 -11.31 5.99 -16.62
C GLU A 56 -11.17 7.11 -15.57
N VAL A 57 -9.97 7.59 -15.30
CA VAL A 57 -9.74 8.67 -14.33
C VAL A 57 -10.31 10.00 -14.85
N GLU A 58 -10.17 10.31 -16.14
CA GLU A 58 -10.79 11.51 -16.75
C GLU A 58 -12.31 11.50 -16.64
N LYS A 59 -12.97 10.35 -16.70
CA LYS A 59 -14.42 10.24 -16.47
C LYS A 59 -14.81 10.53 -15.02
N LEU A 60 -13.95 10.14 -14.07
CA LEU A 60 -14.19 10.37 -12.64
C LEU A 60 -13.90 11.82 -12.23
N LEU A 61 -12.98 12.50 -12.90
CA LEU A 61 -12.48 13.82 -12.52
C LEU A 61 -13.55 14.89 -12.22
N PRO A 62 -14.69 14.96 -12.94
CA PRO A 62 -15.74 15.97 -12.65
C PRO A 62 -16.49 15.73 -11.34
N GLU A 63 -16.59 14.50 -10.87
CA GLU A 63 -17.46 14.10 -9.76
C GLU A 63 -16.69 13.58 -8.53
N THR A 64 -15.40 13.28 -8.66
CA THR A 64 -14.61 12.76 -7.55
C THR A 64 -14.43 13.79 -6.45
N PRO A 65 -14.61 13.39 -5.16
CA PRO A 65 -14.28 14.26 -4.04
C PRO A 65 -12.77 14.49 -3.88
N GLU A 66 -11.95 13.61 -4.47
CA GLU A 66 -10.48 13.62 -4.47
C GLU A 66 -9.90 14.19 -5.76
N ARG A 67 -10.32 15.41 -6.14
CA ARG A 67 -9.89 16.04 -7.38
C ARG A 67 -8.36 16.15 -7.48
N GLY A 68 -7.68 16.53 -6.40
CA GLY A 68 -6.21 16.65 -6.39
C GLY A 68 -5.52 15.33 -6.65
N ALA A 69 -6.01 14.24 -6.06
CA ALA A 69 -5.51 12.90 -6.30
C ALA A 69 -5.68 12.47 -7.77
N ALA A 70 -6.85 12.72 -8.35
CA ALA A 70 -7.10 12.39 -9.74
C ALA A 70 -6.19 13.18 -10.70
N LEU A 71 -5.98 14.48 -10.45
CA LEU A 71 -5.05 15.31 -11.24
C LEU A 71 -3.59 14.81 -11.10
N PHE A 72 -3.19 14.46 -9.88
CA PHE A 72 -1.84 13.97 -9.61
C PHE A 72 -1.60 12.62 -10.30
N PHE A 73 -2.54 11.69 -10.18
CA PHE A 73 -2.47 10.40 -10.84
C PHE A 73 -2.49 10.52 -12.37
N LEU A 74 -3.34 11.39 -12.95
CA LEU A 74 -3.29 11.70 -14.39
C LEU A 74 -1.92 12.22 -14.81
N ALA A 75 -1.27 13.07 -14.01
CA ALA A 75 0.07 13.55 -14.32
C ALA A 75 1.10 12.41 -14.36
N GLU A 76 1.00 11.43 -13.46
CA GLU A 76 1.81 10.21 -13.50
C GLU A 76 1.56 9.39 -14.78
N LEU A 77 0.31 9.17 -15.13
CA LEU A 77 -0.07 8.43 -16.31
C LEU A 77 0.42 9.12 -17.61
N TYR A 78 0.23 10.43 -17.72
CA TYR A 78 0.72 11.20 -18.89
C TYR A 78 2.24 11.28 -18.98
N LYS A 79 2.94 11.27 -17.84
CA LYS A 79 4.41 11.15 -17.80
C LYS A 79 4.87 9.88 -18.51
N HIS A 80 4.19 8.74 -18.29
CA HIS A 80 4.51 7.47 -18.96
C HIS A 80 4.32 7.53 -20.48
N LEU A 81 3.40 8.36 -20.94
CA LEU A 81 3.22 8.60 -22.37
C LEU A 81 4.22 9.63 -22.95
N GLY A 82 5.01 10.29 -22.08
CA GLY A 82 5.97 11.34 -22.48
C GLY A 82 5.31 12.69 -22.77
N GLU A 83 4.06 12.91 -22.32
CA GLU A 83 3.27 14.13 -22.62
C GLU A 83 3.56 15.25 -21.59
N VAL A 84 4.79 15.78 -21.60
CA VAL A 84 5.34 16.71 -20.59
C VAL A 84 4.46 17.95 -20.36
N ASP A 85 3.90 18.55 -21.41
CA ASP A 85 3.05 19.75 -21.27
C ASP A 85 1.78 19.46 -20.47
N LYS A 86 1.15 18.30 -20.69
CA LYS A 86 0.00 17.87 -19.89
C LYS A 86 0.38 17.60 -18.45
N VAL A 87 1.52 16.96 -18.21
CA VAL A 87 2.04 16.74 -16.85
C VAL A 87 2.17 18.06 -16.11
N MET A 88 2.76 19.10 -16.72
CA MET A 88 2.94 20.39 -16.08
C MET A 88 1.59 21.06 -15.74
N VAL A 89 0.63 21.03 -16.66
CA VAL A 89 -0.71 21.63 -16.43
C VAL A 89 -1.43 20.92 -15.27
N LEU A 90 -1.43 19.57 -15.28
CA LEU A 90 -2.13 18.78 -14.25
C LEU A 90 -1.49 18.99 -12.86
N LEU A 91 -0.15 19.04 -12.78
CA LEU A 91 0.55 19.30 -11.53
C LEU A 91 0.30 20.71 -11.00
N GLU A 92 0.26 21.73 -11.88
CA GLU A 92 -0.07 23.11 -11.48
C GLU A 92 -1.51 23.22 -10.92
N GLU A 93 -2.48 22.57 -11.57
CA GLU A 93 -3.85 22.52 -11.05
C GLU A 93 -3.90 21.78 -9.70
N CYS A 94 -3.22 20.65 -9.58
CA CYS A 94 -3.16 19.86 -8.36
C CYS A 94 -2.56 20.66 -7.18
N VAL A 95 -1.42 21.32 -7.39
CA VAL A 95 -0.75 22.14 -6.36
C VAL A 95 -1.58 23.36 -5.97
N ALA A 96 -2.35 23.91 -6.90
CA ALA A 96 -3.26 25.05 -6.64
C ALA A 96 -4.42 24.69 -5.71
N LEU A 97 -4.85 23.42 -5.66
CA LEU A 97 -5.89 22.95 -4.74
C LEU A 97 -5.45 22.90 -3.27
N ASP A 98 -4.14 22.91 -3.00
CA ASP A 98 -3.57 22.93 -1.64
C ASP A 98 -3.99 21.72 -0.76
N GLN A 99 -4.12 20.55 -1.36
CA GLN A 99 -4.54 19.30 -0.71
C GLN A 99 -3.37 18.42 -0.24
N GLY A 100 -2.15 18.95 -0.22
CA GLY A 100 -0.99 18.27 0.35
C GLY A 100 -0.11 17.50 -0.65
N PHE A 101 -0.35 17.58 -1.96
CA PHE A 101 0.48 16.92 -2.95
C PHE A 101 1.80 17.67 -3.18
N ASP A 102 2.92 16.91 -3.18
CA ASP A 102 4.26 17.43 -3.49
C ASP A 102 4.87 16.65 -4.66
N PRO A 103 4.85 17.21 -5.88
CA PRO A 103 5.50 16.56 -7.01
C PRO A 103 7.02 16.42 -6.81
N GLY A 104 7.63 17.25 -5.94
CA GLY A 104 9.05 17.16 -5.61
C GLY A 104 9.42 15.99 -4.70
N ALA A 105 8.47 15.45 -3.95
CA ALA A 105 8.67 14.27 -3.11
C ALA A 105 8.64 12.96 -3.89
N VAL A 106 8.12 12.98 -5.13
CA VAL A 106 7.89 11.78 -5.92
C VAL A 106 9.07 11.51 -6.87
N PRO A 107 9.77 10.36 -6.71
CA PRO A 107 10.90 10.02 -7.56
C PRO A 107 10.57 10.05 -9.06
N GLY A 108 9.35 9.66 -9.43
CA GLY A 108 8.90 9.66 -10.83
C GLY A 108 8.95 11.02 -11.52
N PHE A 109 8.86 12.12 -10.79
CA PHE A 109 8.92 13.47 -11.35
C PHE A 109 10.32 14.11 -11.29
N GLN A 110 11.33 13.45 -10.74
CA GLN A 110 12.70 13.97 -10.67
C GLN A 110 13.30 14.30 -12.05
N ALA A 111 12.81 13.67 -13.13
CA ALA A 111 13.19 14.01 -14.49
C ALA A 111 12.86 15.47 -14.88
N PHE A 112 11.90 16.09 -14.18
CA PHE A 112 11.46 17.47 -14.44
C PHE A 112 12.15 18.53 -13.56
N ARG A 113 13.08 18.14 -12.70
CA ARG A 113 13.78 19.08 -11.78
C ARG A 113 14.47 20.28 -12.45
N GLU A 114 14.84 20.13 -13.73
CA GLU A 114 15.44 21.22 -14.51
C GLU A 114 14.39 22.13 -15.17
N ASN A 115 13.11 21.76 -15.15
CA ASN A 115 12.02 22.57 -15.66
C ASN A 115 11.70 23.71 -14.67
N ALA A 116 11.68 24.96 -15.13
CA ALA A 116 11.46 26.13 -14.28
C ALA A 116 10.07 26.10 -13.59
N ARG A 117 9.02 25.73 -14.33
CA ARG A 117 7.64 25.62 -13.79
C ARG A 117 7.58 24.57 -12.68
N PHE A 118 8.22 23.42 -12.89
CA PHE A 118 8.28 22.36 -11.89
C PHE A 118 8.99 22.81 -10.61
N ARG A 119 10.14 23.49 -10.73
CA ARG A 119 10.86 24.01 -9.57
C ARG A 119 10.02 25.01 -8.77
N GLU A 120 9.31 25.91 -9.46
CA GLU A 120 8.44 26.88 -8.81
C GLU A 120 7.33 26.21 -8.01
N MET A 121 6.66 25.18 -8.57
CA MET A 121 5.66 24.37 -7.86
C MET A 121 6.23 23.71 -6.61
N VAL A 122 7.38 23.05 -6.72
CA VAL A 122 8.04 22.38 -5.59
C VAL A 122 8.40 23.38 -4.48
N GLU A 123 8.94 24.55 -4.84
CA GLU A 123 9.25 25.62 -3.88
C GLU A 123 8.00 26.19 -3.22
N GLN A 124 6.88 26.30 -3.95
CA GLN A 124 5.60 26.73 -3.40
C GLN A 124 5.09 25.74 -2.36
N VAL A 125 5.11 24.43 -2.65
CA VAL A 125 4.72 23.38 -1.73
C VAL A 125 5.60 23.37 -0.49
N ARG A 126 6.92 23.39 -0.62
CA ARG A 126 7.87 23.41 0.49
C ARG A 126 7.70 24.58 1.47
N ARG A 127 7.28 25.74 0.97
CA ARG A 127 6.99 26.91 1.83
C ARG A 127 5.74 26.71 2.67
N ARG A 128 4.76 25.95 2.19
CA ARG A 128 3.48 25.69 2.88
C ARG A 128 3.62 24.61 3.95
N TYR A 129 4.35 23.54 3.64
CA TYR A 129 4.36 22.35 4.46
C TYR A 129 5.65 22.20 5.25
N ARG A 130 5.56 22.48 6.55
CA ARG A 130 6.70 22.36 7.48
C ARG A 130 6.71 20.97 8.12
N PRO A 131 7.91 20.47 8.53
CA PRO A 131 7.99 19.25 9.33
C PRO A 131 7.12 19.33 10.59
N VAL A 132 6.52 18.20 10.94
CA VAL A 132 5.76 17.98 12.19
C VAL A 132 6.30 16.71 12.81
N GLN A 133 6.64 16.75 14.09
CA GLN A 133 7.13 15.59 14.83
C GLN A 133 6.50 15.55 16.23
N HIS A 134 5.66 14.55 16.46
CA HIS A 134 5.05 14.26 17.75
C HIS A 134 5.51 12.92 18.35
N GLY A 135 6.10 12.07 17.51
CA GLY A 135 6.56 10.74 17.88
C GLY A 135 8.03 10.67 18.26
N HIS A 136 8.44 9.45 18.58
CA HIS A 136 9.82 9.07 18.83
C HIS A 136 10.06 7.61 18.41
N VAL A 137 11.31 7.17 18.35
CA VAL A 137 11.64 5.77 18.10
C VAL A 137 11.27 4.93 19.33
N ALA A 138 10.39 3.97 19.15
CA ALA A 138 10.01 3.02 20.19
C ALA A 138 11.07 1.93 20.35
N PHE A 139 11.47 1.31 19.25
CA PHE A 139 12.54 0.31 19.21
C PHE A 139 13.20 0.23 17.84
N THR A 140 14.37 -0.41 17.80
CA THR A 140 15.18 -0.56 16.59
C THR A 140 15.51 -2.03 16.39
N VAL A 141 15.30 -2.53 15.17
CA VAL A 141 15.72 -3.87 14.75
C VAL A 141 17.06 -3.74 14.03
N ALA A 142 18.07 -4.46 14.54
CA ALA A 142 19.44 -4.30 14.07
C ALA A 142 19.68 -4.81 12.64
N ASP A 143 18.90 -5.79 12.19
CA ASP A 143 18.96 -6.32 10.82
C ASP A 143 18.61 -5.21 9.83
N LYS A 144 19.54 -4.91 8.92
CA LYS A 144 19.44 -3.75 8.02
C LYS A 144 18.80 -4.08 6.67
N ASP A 145 18.78 -5.35 6.30
CA ASP A 145 18.35 -5.83 5.00
C ASP A 145 17.01 -6.59 5.05
N LEU A 146 16.17 -6.22 6.00
CA LEU A 146 14.84 -6.80 6.13
C LEU A 146 13.88 -6.29 5.07
N PHE A 147 13.97 -4.99 4.74
CA PHE A 147 12.97 -4.29 3.92
C PHE A 147 11.56 -4.64 4.36
N PRO A 148 11.17 -4.26 5.58
CA PRO A 148 9.89 -4.67 6.13
C PRO A 148 8.74 -3.88 5.51
N GLU A 149 7.58 -4.51 5.42
CA GLU A 149 6.37 -3.86 4.93
C GLU A 149 5.21 -3.98 5.92
N GLY A 150 4.91 -5.16 6.42
CA GLY A 150 3.82 -5.41 7.35
C GLY A 150 4.24 -5.31 8.81
N LEU A 151 3.42 -4.61 9.62
CA LEU A 151 3.54 -4.56 11.08
C LEU A 151 2.18 -4.87 11.70
N ALA A 152 2.13 -5.86 12.60
CA ALA A 152 0.94 -6.21 13.37
C ALA A 152 1.29 -6.31 14.86
N VAL A 153 0.28 -6.28 15.73
CA VAL A 153 0.46 -6.43 17.17
C VAL A 153 -0.58 -7.37 17.77
N ASP A 154 -0.14 -8.24 18.63
CA ASP A 154 -1.00 -8.96 19.57
C ASP A 154 -1.07 -8.15 20.87
N PRO A 155 -2.18 -7.47 21.15
CA PRO A 155 -2.26 -6.58 22.31
C PRO A 155 -2.27 -7.32 23.65
N GLU A 156 -2.72 -8.58 23.68
CA GLU A 156 -2.74 -9.37 24.92
C GLU A 156 -1.37 -9.93 25.25
N LYS A 157 -0.67 -10.46 24.23
CA LYS A 157 0.71 -10.96 24.41
C LYS A 157 1.74 -9.84 24.47
N ARG A 158 1.37 -8.61 24.06
CA ARG A 158 2.26 -7.44 23.94
C ARG A 158 3.45 -7.72 23.01
N VAL A 159 3.16 -8.34 21.87
CA VAL A 159 4.16 -8.74 20.88
C VAL A 159 3.80 -8.15 19.52
N PHE A 160 4.78 -7.56 18.87
CA PHE A 160 4.65 -7.10 17.48
C PHE A 160 5.17 -8.18 16.54
N TYR A 161 4.57 -8.26 15.36
CA TYR A 161 5.01 -9.10 14.25
C TYR A 161 5.39 -8.21 13.08
N MET A 162 6.54 -8.48 12.46
CA MET A 162 7.06 -7.69 11.35
C MET A 162 7.45 -8.63 10.20
N GLY A 163 6.87 -8.39 9.01
CA GLY A 163 7.19 -9.11 7.78
C GLY A 163 8.48 -8.58 7.16
N SER A 164 9.19 -9.43 6.45
CA SER A 164 10.37 -9.06 5.68
C SER A 164 10.20 -9.46 4.22
N MET A 165 10.32 -8.49 3.33
CA MET A 165 10.28 -8.70 1.88
C MET A 165 11.54 -9.44 1.41
N HIS A 166 12.73 -8.97 1.77
CA HIS A 166 13.99 -9.53 1.28
C HIS A 166 14.39 -10.83 2.00
N ARG A 167 14.28 -10.87 3.35
CA ARG A 167 14.68 -12.05 4.12
C ARG A 167 13.62 -13.14 4.17
N LYS A 168 12.40 -12.87 3.65
CA LYS A 168 11.30 -13.85 3.54
C LYS A 168 11.05 -14.57 4.86
N LYS A 169 10.85 -13.79 5.90
CA LYS A 169 10.61 -14.27 7.27
C LYS A 169 9.63 -13.36 8.00
N ILE A 170 9.09 -13.82 9.12
CA ILE A 170 8.32 -13.01 10.04
C ILE A 170 9.09 -12.97 11.36
N LEU A 171 9.34 -11.77 11.84
CA LEU A 171 9.92 -11.52 13.15
C LEU A 171 8.82 -11.32 14.18
N GLN A 172 9.08 -11.67 15.43
CA GLN A 172 8.33 -11.20 16.59
C GLN A 172 9.22 -10.30 17.44
N ILE A 173 8.62 -9.24 17.99
CA ILE A 173 9.32 -8.20 18.76
C ILE A 173 8.50 -7.96 20.02
N THR A 174 9.10 -8.18 21.19
CA THR A 174 8.43 -7.91 22.46
C THR A 174 8.26 -6.41 22.68
N ALA A 175 7.38 -6.00 23.59
CA ALA A 175 7.21 -4.59 23.96
C ALA A 175 8.49 -3.98 24.58
N SER A 176 9.47 -4.80 25.00
CA SER A 176 10.80 -4.37 25.44
C SER A 176 11.82 -4.23 24.29
N GLY A 177 11.42 -4.56 23.04
CA GLY A 177 12.29 -4.49 21.87
C GLY A 177 13.15 -5.73 21.63
N GLU A 178 12.92 -6.84 22.34
CA GLU A 178 13.63 -8.10 22.08
C GLU A 178 13.09 -8.75 20.79
N VAL A 179 13.99 -9.08 19.87
CA VAL A 179 13.67 -9.58 18.53
C VAL A 179 13.99 -11.05 18.42
N SER A 180 13.09 -11.84 17.86
CA SER A 180 13.29 -13.24 17.52
C SER A 180 12.50 -13.64 16.27
N ASP A 181 12.77 -14.80 15.68
CA ASP A 181 12.01 -15.29 14.54
C ASP A 181 10.67 -15.90 15.00
N PHE A 182 9.58 -15.44 14.39
CA PHE A 182 8.26 -16.09 14.47
C PHE A 182 8.11 -17.17 13.40
N ALA A 183 8.40 -16.84 12.14
CA ALA A 183 8.55 -17.77 11.05
C ALA A 183 9.91 -17.53 10.38
N LYS A 184 10.79 -18.53 10.44
CA LYS A 184 12.19 -18.42 9.96
C LYS A 184 12.25 -18.33 8.44
N ALA A 185 13.29 -17.71 7.94
CA ALA A 185 13.63 -17.73 6.51
C ALA A 185 13.75 -19.19 6.01
N GLY A 186 13.11 -19.46 4.85
CA GLY A 186 13.07 -20.81 4.26
C GLY A 186 12.09 -21.79 4.93
N ALA A 187 11.48 -21.44 6.06
CA ALA A 187 10.39 -22.24 6.61
C ALA A 187 9.14 -22.12 5.71
N TYR A 188 8.50 -23.25 5.48
CA TYR A 188 7.23 -23.30 4.72
C TYR A 188 7.30 -22.72 3.28
N ASP A 189 8.46 -22.68 2.65
CA ASP A 189 8.68 -21.99 1.36
C ASP A 189 8.15 -20.53 1.39
N LEU A 190 8.37 -19.86 2.52
CA LEU A 190 7.89 -18.50 2.74
C LEU A 190 8.50 -17.55 1.71
N MET A 191 7.66 -16.82 1.04
CA MET A 191 8.01 -15.80 0.06
C MET A 191 8.07 -14.41 0.72
N PRO A 192 8.37 -13.30 0.02
CA PRO A 192 8.25 -11.97 0.58
C PRO A 192 6.95 -11.76 1.33
N VAL A 193 7.03 -11.18 2.53
CA VAL A 193 5.88 -10.97 3.42
C VAL A 193 5.54 -9.49 3.47
N GLY A 194 4.38 -9.14 2.92
CA GLY A 194 3.76 -7.82 2.97
C GLY A 194 2.89 -7.66 4.21
N GLY A 195 1.63 -7.31 4.03
CA GLY A 195 0.68 -7.03 5.11
C GLY A 195 0.55 -8.14 6.15
N LEU A 196 0.41 -7.74 7.41
CA LEU A 196 0.25 -8.63 8.55
C LEU A 196 -0.94 -8.20 9.42
N ARG A 197 -1.70 -9.15 9.93
CA ARG A 197 -2.71 -8.90 10.98
C ARG A 197 -2.74 -10.05 12.00
N VAL A 198 -3.07 -9.69 13.22
CA VAL A 198 -3.37 -10.66 14.28
C VAL A 198 -4.88 -10.79 14.38
N ASP A 199 -5.38 -12.03 14.38
CA ASP A 199 -6.79 -12.31 14.65
C ASP A 199 -7.08 -11.97 16.12
N PRO A 200 -8.02 -11.03 16.41
CA PRO A 200 -8.27 -10.58 17.77
C PRO A 200 -8.94 -11.63 18.66
N VAL A 201 -9.37 -12.78 18.10
CA VAL A 201 -10.12 -13.81 18.84
C VAL A 201 -9.22 -14.95 19.28
N ASN A 202 -8.38 -15.45 18.38
CA ASN A 202 -7.55 -16.65 18.62
C ASN A 202 -6.04 -16.34 18.65
N HIS A 203 -5.64 -15.08 18.40
CA HIS A 203 -4.26 -14.62 18.34
C HIS A 203 -3.41 -15.27 17.25
N ASP A 204 -4.04 -15.83 16.26
CA ASP A 204 -3.38 -16.33 15.06
C ASP A 204 -2.86 -15.17 14.20
N VAL A 205 -1.78 -15.42 13.46
CA VAL A 205 -1.16 -14.41 12.61
C VAL A 205 -1.51 -14.69 11.15
N TRP A 206 -2.03 -13.68 10.48
CA TRP A 206 -2.30 -13.70 9.05
C TRP A 206 -1.29 -12.85 8.31
N ALA A 207 -0.84 -13.33 7.15
CA ALA A 207 0.13 -12.63 6.32
C ALA A 207 -0.29 -12.66 4.85
N ALA A 208 -0.11 -11.54 4.16
CA ALA A 208 -0.08 -11.50 2.72
C ALA A 208 1.35 -11.82 2.25
N SER A 209 1.50 -12.67 1.25
CA SER A 209 2.78 -13.09 0.74
C SER A 209 2.76 -13.10 -0.79
N ASP A 210 3.66 -12.32 -1.39
CA ASP A 210 3.79 -12.24 -2.83
C ASP A 210 5.23 -12.43 -3.28
N PRO A 211 5.50 -13.40 -4.16
CA PRO A 211 6.83 -13.61 -4.73
C PRO A 211 7.16 -12.68 -5.90
N GLY A 212 6.26 -11.76 -6.29
CA GLY A 212 6.40 -10.98 -7.52
C GLY A 212 6.33 -11.81 -8.80
N VAL A 213 5.86 -13.05 -8.70
CA VAL A 213 5.68 -13.96 -9.83
C VAL A 213 4.19 -14.16 -10.07
N LYS A 214 3.76 -13.96 -11.30
CA LYS A 214 2.34 -14.09 -11.70
C LYS A 214 1.67 -15.32 -11.05
N ASN A 215 0.51 -15.10 -10.43
CA ASN A 215 -0.38 -16.12 -9.85
C ASN A 215 0.20 -16.92 -8.66
N ARG A 216 1.11 -16.34 -7.88
CA ARG A 216 1.61 -16.96 -6.65
C ARG A 216 1.37 -16.15 -5.39
N SER A 217 0.64 -15.05 -5.49
CA SER A 217 0.23 -14.28 -4.33
C SER A 217 -0.77 -15.07 -3.49
N GLU A 218 -0.58 -15.09 -2.18
CA GLU A 218 -1.37 -15.92 -1.26
C GLU A 218 -1.55 -15.25 0.11
N LEU A 219 -2.62 -15.61 0.81
CA LEU A 219 -2.75 -15.38 2.23
C LEU A 219 -2.25 -16.61 3.00
N LEU A 220 -1.49 -16.36 4.06
CA LEU A 220 -0.94 -17.36 4.97
C LEU A 220 -1.59 -17.22 6.35
N HIS A 221 -1.98 -18.34 6.93
CA HIS A 221 -2.54 -18.40 8.28
C HIS A 221 -1.61 -19.21 9.18
N PHE A 222 -1.06 -18.57 10.19
CA PHE A 222 -0.19 -19.17 11.21
C PHE A 222 -0.91 -19.23 12.54
N ASP A 223 -0.65 -20.28 13.32
CA ASP A 223 -1.02 -20.25 14.72
C ASP A 223 -0.15 -19.22 15.49
N SER A 224 -0.54 -18.94 16.70
CA SER A 224 0.13 -17.97 17.55
C SER A 224 1.56 -18.34 17.99
N HIS A 225 2.10 -19.47 17.51
CA HIS A 225 3.45 -19.97 17.76
C HIS A 225 4.31 -20.05 16.49
N GLY A 226 3.79 -19.58 15.35
CA GLY A 226 4.51 -19.53 14.08
C GLY A 226 4.42 -20.81 13.25
N LYS A 227 3.54 -21.75 13.60
CA LYS A 227 3.26 -22.90 12.77
C LYS A 227 2.27 -22.53 11.67
N LEU A 228 2.64 -22.73 10.42
CA LEU A 228 1.73 -22.54 9.30
C LEU A 228 0.58 -23.56 9.39
N LEU A 229 -0.66 -23.06 9.39
CA LEU A 229 -1.88 -23.86 9.42
C LEU A 229 -2.47 -24.04 8.03
N GLU A 230 -2.61 -22.94 7.25
CA GLU A 230 -3.31 -22.93 5.97
C GLU A 230 -2.66 -21.95 4.99
N ARG A 231 -2.87 -22.20 3.69
CA ARG A 231 -2.52 -21.31 2.57
C ARG A 231 -3.73 -21.08 1.69
N PHE A 232 -3.90 -19.86 1.22
CA PHE A 232 -5.00 -19.46 0.36
C PHE A 232 -4.42 -18.69 -0.85
N PRO A 233 -4.06 -19.39 -1.93
CA PRO A 233 -3.58 -18.73 -3.14
C PRO A 233 -4.71 -17.92 -3.77
N ALA A 234 -4.38 -16.72 -4.29
CA ALA A 234 -5.36 -15.81 -4.90
C ALA A 234 -6.19 -16.49 -6.01
N GLY A 235 -5.55 -17.32 -6.81
CA GLY A 235 -6.20 -18.09 -7.88
C GLY A 235 -6.69 -17.20 -9.03
N GLY A 236 -7.07 -17.83 -10.14
CA GLY A 236 -7.56 -17.09 -11.31
C GLY A 236 -6.51 -16.83 -12.38
N ALA A 237 -6.90 -16.05 -13.41
CA ALA A 237 -6.03 -15.68 -14.51
C ALA A 237 -5.77 -14.17 -14.42
N GLY A 238 -4.54 -13.77 -14.18
CA GLY A 238 -4.13 -12.35 -14.11
C GLY A 238 -2.99 -12.15 -13.13
N PRO A 239 -2.45 -10.94 -13.05
CA PRO A 239 -1.54 -10.58 -11.98
C PRO A 239 -2.33 -10.46 -10.69
N HIS A 240 -1.73 -10.88 -9.58
CA HIS A 240 -2.22 -10.68 -8.23
C HIS A 240 -1.07 -10.23 -7.35
N ASP A 241 -1.34 -9.25 -6.50
CA ASP A 241 -0.48 -8.79 -5.42
C ASP A 241 -1.36 -8.56 -4.18
N LEU A 242 -1.55 -9.62 -3.38
CA LEU A 242 -2.29 -9.53 -2.12
C LEU A 242 -1.42 -8.74 -1.14
N ASN A 243 -1.85 -7.52 -0.84
CA ASN A 243 -1.03 -6.53 -0.15
C ASN A 243 -1.33 -6.45 1.35
N ASP A 244 -2.46 -5.87 1.73
CA ASP A 244 -2.88 -5.76 3.13
C ASP A 244 -4.18 -6.55 3.37
N LEU A 245 -4.49 -6.81 4.63
CA LEU A 245 -5.64 -7.65 4.98
C LEU A 245 -6.27 -7.24 6.30
N VAL A 246 -7.52 -7.65 6.50
CA VAL A 246 -8.21 -7.60 7.79
C VAL A 246 -8.97 -8.89 8.03
N VAL A 247 -9.01 -9.33 9.30
CA VAL A 247 -9.73 -10.53 9.72
C VAL A 247 -11.08 -10.12 10.30
N ARG A 248 -12.17 -10.71 9.79
CA ARG A 248 -13.54 -10.47 10.26
C ARG A 248 -14.14 -11.75 10.84
N GLY A 249 -14.03 -11.89 12.14
CA GLY A 249 -14.47 -13.10 12.84
C GLY A 249 -13.73 -14.35 12.37
N ALA A 250 -14.30 -15.52 12.64
CA ALA A 250 -13.65 -16.80 12.37
C ALA A 250 -13.67 -17.23 10.89
N GLU A 251 -14.50 -16.61 10.05
CA GLU A 251 -14.83 -17.15 8.73
C GLU A 251 -14.39 -16.29 7.56
N GLU A 252 -14.11 -15.01 7.77
CA GLU A 252 -13.84 -14.06 6.68
C GLU A 252 -12.52 -13.34 6.85
N VAL A 253 -11.78 -13.21 5.75
CA VAL A 253 -10.63 -12.31 5.61
C VAL A 253 -10.86 -11.46 4.37
N TYR A 254 -10.62 -10.16 4.51
CA TYR A 254 -10.64 -9.25 3.38
C TYR A 254 -9.20 -8.83 3.09
N THR A 255 -8.84 -8.77 1.82
CA THR A 255 -7.50 -8.37 1.37
C THR A 255 -7.58 -7.47 0.15
N THR A 256 -6.66 -6.55 0.07
CA THR A 256 -6.42 -5.76 -1.14
C THR A 256 -5.55 -6.55 -2.09
N ASP A 257 -5.85 -6.46 -3.38
CA ASP A 257 -5.10 -7.03 -4.49
C ASP A 257 -4.67 -5.90 -5.41
N THR A 258 -3.47 -5.40 -5.19
CA THR A 258 -2.96 -4.19 -5.83
C THR A 258 -2.83 -4.34 -7.34
N ASP A 259 -2.21 -5.41 -7.81
CA ASP A 259 -2.03 -5.68 -9.25
C ASP A 259 -3.34 -6.11 -9.93
N GLY A 260 -4.23 -6.76 -9.17
CA GLY A 260 -5.55 -7.14 -9.64
C GLY A 260 -6.57 -6.00 -9.67
N ASN A 261 -6.23 -4.81 -9.13
CA ASN A 261 -7.17 -3.70 -8.94
C ASN A 261 -8.48 -4.17 -8.28
N ALA A 262 -8.36 -4.91 -7.20
CA ALA A 262 -9.50 -5.55 -6.55
C ALA A 262 -9.39 -5.54 -5.02
N VAL A 263 -10.52 -5.71 -4.37
CA VAL A 263 -10.61 -6.12 -2.97
C VAL A 263 -11.29 -7.48 -2.94
N LEU A 264 -10.65 -8.42 -2.28
CA LEU A 264 -11.11 -9.81 -2.25
C LEU A 264 -11.57 -10.17 -0.84
N ARG A 265 -12.70 -10.87 -0.76
CA ARG A 265 -13.18 -11.55 0.44
C ARG A 265 -12.86 -13.04 0.34
N LEU A 266 -12.06 -13.54 1.24
CA LEU A 266 -11.83 -14.97 1.44
C LEU A 266 -12.90 -15.53 2.38
N ASP A 267 -13.63 -16.54 1.92
CA ASP A 267 -14.42 -17.42 2.76
C ASP A 267 -13.53 -18.61 3.16
N ARG A 268 -13.15 -18.67 4.43
CA ARG A 268 -12.20 -19.66 4.96
C ARG A 268 -12.71 -21.10 4.84
N LYS A 269 -14.01 -21.31 4.98
CA LYS A 269 -14.60 -22.65 4.95
C LYS A 269 -14.58 -23.25 3.55
N SER A 270 -14.84 -22.45 2.54
CA SER A 270 -14.87 -22.90 1.14
C SER A 270 -13.54 -22.69 0.42
N HIS A 271 -12.56 -21.99 1.02
CA HIS A 271 -11.29 -21.57 0.43
C HIS A 271 -11.49 -20.76 -0.87
N ARG A 272 -12.53 -19.93 -0.93
CA ARG A 272 -12.88 -19.18 -2.15
C ARG A 272 -12.76 -17.70 -1.94
N PHE A 273 -12.09 -17.04 -2.87
CA PHE A 273 -12.11 -15.59 -2.99
C PHE A 273 -13.31 -15.13 -3.80
N THR A 274 -13.92 -14.03 -3.37
CA THR A 274 -14.97 -13.32 -4.09
C THR A 274 -14.64 -11.82 -4.07
N GLN A 275 -14.86 -11.13 -5.19
CA GLN A 275 -14.57 -9.70 -5.27
C GLN A 275 -15.62 -8.86 -4.54
N VAL A 276 -15.17 -7.90 -3.75
CA VAL A 276 -15.99 -6.85 -3.16
C VAL A 276 -16.23 -5.76 -4.22
N ARG A 277 -17.46 -5.23 -4.29
CA ARG A 277 -17.83 -4.21 -5.28
C ARG A 277 -17.81 -2.81 -4.67
N PHE A 278 -17.31 -1.86 -5.44
CA PHE A 278 -17.25 -0.45 -5.10
C PHE A 278 -17.99 0.42 -6.13
N PRO A 279 -18.31 1.70 -5.82
CA PRO A 279 -19.12 2.55 -6.70
C PRO A 279 -18.37 3.00 -7.96
N ARG A 280 -17.04 2.97 -7.93
CA ARG A 280 -16.15 3.28 -9.04
C ARG A 280 -15.08 2.20 -9.23
N PRO A 281 -14.34 2.19 -10.36
CA PRO A 281 -13.12 1.40 -10.47
C PRO A 281 -12.17 1.71 -9.33
N ILE A 282 -11.53 0.69 -8.80
CA ILE A 282 -10.48 0.80 -7.79
C ILE A 282 -9.13 0.72 -8.49
N PHE A 283 -8.19 1.57 -8.09
CA PHE A 283 -6.85 1.64 -8.69
C PHE A 283 -5.79 1.43 -7.62
N TYR A 284 -5.04 0.34 -7.76
CA TYR A 284 -3.94 0.00 -6.87
C TYR A 284 -4.32 0.07 -5.39
N PRO A 285 -5.33 -0.70 -4.96
CA PRO A 285 -5.74 -0.72 -3.55
C PRO A 285 -4.60 -1.20 -2.66
N ASN A 286 -4.49 -0.57 -1.48
CA ASN A 286 -3.43 -0.87 -0.52
C ASN A 286 -4.01 -1.04 0.88
N GLY A 287 -3.96 -0.03 1.75
CA GLY A 287 -4.42 -0.16 3.13
C GLY A 287 -5.90 -0.50 3.28
N ILE A 288 -6.23 -1.33 4.26
CA ILE A 288 -7.58 -1.83 4.52
C ILE A 288 -7.87 -1.85 6.02
N ALA A 289 -9.05 -1.38 6.42
CA ALA A 289 -9.47 -1.32 7.81
C ALA A 289 -10.93 -1.71 8.01
N LEU A 290 -11.25 -2.35 9.13
CA LEU A 290 -12.61 -2.59 9.59
C LEU A 290 -13.00 -1.58 10.67
N SER A 291 -14.23 -1.08 10.64
CA SER A 291 -14.80 -0.35 11.76
C SER A 291 -14.81 -1.19 13.04
N GLY A 292 -14.87 -0.56 14.20
CA GLY A 292 -14.80 -1.26 15.49
C GLY A 292 -15.93 -2.27 15.72
N ASP A 293 -17.06 -2.14 15.04
CA ASP A 293 -18.16 -3.10 15.04
C ASP A 293 -18.13 -4.08 13.85
N ALA A 294 -17.07 -4.02 13.05
CA ALA A 294 -16.83 -4.85 11.86
C ALA A 294 -17.96 -4.80 10.82
N LYS A 295 -18.72 -3.69 10.74
CA LYS A 295 -19.76 -3.51 9.73
C LYS A 295 -19.28 -2.77 8.51
N LEU A 296 -18.35 -1.80 8.67
CA LEU A 296 -17.80 -1.03 7.58
C LEU A 296 -16.38 -1.51 7.25
N LEU A 297 -16.12 -1.70 5.98
CA LEU A 297 -14.79 -1.96 5.44
C LEU A 297 -14.34 -0.71 4.70
N TYR A 298 -13.22 -0.12 5.13
CA TYR A 298 -12.55 0.99 4.49
C TYR A 298 -11.36 0.49 3.69
N VAL A 299 -11.20 0.98 2.49
CA VAL A 299 -10.09 0.60 1.59
C VAL A 299 -9.51 1.85 0.97
N SER A 300 -8.20 2.01 1.08
CA SER A 300 -7.47 3.05 0.35
C SER A 300 -7.09 2.57 -1.04
N ASP A 301 -7.15 3.50 -1.97
CA ASP A 301 -6.54 3.35 -3.29
C ASP A 301 -5.79 4.64 -3.66
N ILE A 302 -5.25 4.72 -4.86
CA ILE A 302 -4.52 5.91 -5.30
C ILE A 302 -5.41 7.16 -5.40
N LEU A 303 -6.73 7.00 -5.51
CA LEU A 303 -7.68 8.11 -5.63
C LEU A 303 -8.37 8.47 -4.32
N GLY A 304 -8.07 7.81 -3.20
CA GLY A 304 -8.66 8.12 -1.90
C GLY A 304 -9.08 6.91 -1.09
N VAL A 305 -10.11 7.04 -0.27
CA VAL A 305 -10.67 5.95 0.53
C VAL A 305 -12.11 5.71 0.11
N MET A 306 -12.44 4.44 -0.13
CA MET A 306 -13.81 3.98 -0.29
C MET A 306 -14.24 3.15 0.92
N ALA A 307 -15.52 3.15 1.20
CA ALA A 307 -16.11 2.31 2.24
C ALA A 307 -17.24 1.45 1.67
N VAL A 308 -17.44 0.29 2.29
CA VAL A 308 -18.58 -0.58 2.02
C VAL A 308 -19.19 -1.08 3.31
N ASP A 309 -20.51 -1.00 3.42
CA ASP A 309 -21.27 -1.66 4.47
C ASP A 309 -21.38 -3.16 4.13
N LEU A 310 -20.78 -4.00 4.96
CA LEU A 310 -20.68 -5.44 4.72
C LEU A 310 -22.00 -6.20 4.93
N LEU A 311 -23.03 -5.54 5.47
CA LEU A 311 -24.36 -6.10 5.64
C LEU A 311 -25.27 -5.74 4.46
N THR A 312 -25.31 -4.47 4.09
CA THR A 312 -26.19 -3.94 3.04
C THR A 312 -25.54 -3.97 1.65
N HIS A 313 -24.23 -4.08 1.58
CA HIS A 313 -23.39 -3.95 0.37
C HIS A 313 -23.48 -2.57 -0.29
N GLU A 314 -23.98 -1.56 0.42
CA GLU A 314 -23.87 -0.17 -0.01
C GLU A 314 -22.41 0.27 0.08
N ALA A 315 -21.89 0.91 -0.98
CA ALA A 315 -20.52 1.39 -1.01
C ALA A 315 -20.47 2.84 -1.49
N TRP A 316 -19.47 3.61 -1.00
CA TRP A 316 -19.31 5.05 -1.28
C TRP A 316 -17.85 5.48 -1.20
N ASP A 317 -17.52 6.60 -1.84
CA ASP A 317 -16.26 7.31 -1.57
C ASP A 317 -16.38 8.06 -0.25
N VAL A 318 -15.33 8.00 0.58
CA VAL A 318 -15.24 8.83 1.79
C VAL A 318 -14.81 10.23 1.36
N VAL A 319 -15.63 11.23 1.68
CA VAL A 319 -15.35 12.63 1.31
C VAL A 319 -14.26 13.19 2.22
N PRO A 320 -13.11 13.66 1.69
CA PRO A 320 -12.03 14.24 2.48
C PRO A 320 -12.38 15.63 3.02
N ASP A 321 -11.55 16.13 3.92
CA ASP A 321 -11.50 17.57 4.20
C ASP A 321 -11.10 18.33 2.92
N PRO A 322 -11.71 19.47 2.60
CA PRO A 322 -11.40 20.22 1.37
C PRO A 322 -9.91 20.61 1.19
N HIS A 323 -9.16 20.70 2.30
CA HIS A 323 -7.75 21.07 2.32
C HIS A 323 -6.82 19.88 2.58
N ASP A 324 -7.33 18.66 2.45
CA ASP A 324 -6.57 17.43 2.67
C ASP A 324 -6.95 16.38 1.62
N THR A 325 -6.32 15.22 1.69
CA THR A 325 -6.59 14.09 0.81
C THR A 325 -6.50 12.78 1.58
N LEU A 326 -7.31 11.81 1.19
CA LEU A 326 -7.26 10.41 1.62
C LEU A 326 -6.52 9.53 0.61
N ALA A 327 -5.93 10.11 -0.42
CA ALA A 327 -5.24 9.37 -1.47
C ALA A 327 -3.85 8.86 -1.03
N GLY A 328 -3.42 7.77 -1.61
CA GLY A 328 -2.06 7.26 -1.42
C GLY A 328 -1.75 6.81 0.01
N ILE A 329 -2.75 6.30 0.72
CA ILE A 329 -2.56 5.69 2.04
C ILE A 329 -2.06 4.26 1.84
N ASP A 330 -0.90 3.96 2.41
CA ASP A 330 -0.29 2.64 2.44
C ASP A 330 -0.94 1.78 3.54
N GLY A 331 -0.55 1.93 4.80
CA GLY A 331 -1.24 1.27 5.91
C GLY A 331 -2.44 2.08 6.41
N LEU A 332 -3.63 1.45 6.49
CA LEU A 332 -4.88 2.06 6.96
C LEU A 332 -5.40 1.33 8.19
N TYR A 333 -5.84 2.09 9.21
CA TYR A 333 -6.28 1.55 10.51
C TYR A 333 -7.50 2.30 11.02
N TRP A 334 -8.34 1.58 11.79
CA TRP A 334 -9.47 2.15 12.51
C TRP A 334 -9.10 2.40 13.97
N TYR A 335 -9.40 3.59 14.48
CA TYR A 335 -9.21 3.94 15.88
C TYR A 335 -10.35 4.79 16.43
N ARG A 336 -11.22 4.20 17.26
CA ARG A 336 -12.28 4.89 18.02
C ARG A 336 -13.18 5.82 17.19
N GLY A 337 -13.51 5.44 15.99
CA GLY A 337 -14.35 6.25 15.10
C GLY A 337 -13.57 7.00 14.02
N ASP A 338 -12.24 6.98 14.07
CA ASP A 338 -11.37 7.67 13.15
C ASP A 338 -10.59 6.68 12.26
N LEU A 339 -10.05 7.20 11.17
CA LEU A 339 -9.02 6.52 10.39
C LEU A 339 -7.64 7.03 10.78
N VAL A 340 -6.67 6.14 10.86
CA VAL A 340 -5.24 6.44 11.05
C VAL A 340 -4.48 5.77 9.94
N GLY A 341 -3.48 6.44 9.36
CA GLY A 341 -2.71 5.83 8.28
C GLY A 341 -1.38 6.49 8.00
N VAL A 342 -0.58 5.74 7.25
CA VAL A 342 0.67 6.20 6.65
C VAL A 342 0.38 6.61 5.22
N GLN A 343 0.80 7.79 4.83
CA GLN A 343 0.45 8.37 3.53
C GLN A 343 1.68 8.72 2.72
N TYR A 344 1.66 8.25 1.49
CA TYR A 344 2.67 8.49 0.46
C TYR A 344 2.15 9.46 -0.61
N GLY A 345 3.05 10.02 -1.42
CA GLY A 345 2.68 10.87 -2.55
C GLY A 345 2.22 12.28 -2.19
N THR A 346 2.18 12.62 -0.90
CA THR A 346 1.84 13.94 -0.38
C THR A 346 3.09 14.79 -0.11
N ALA A 347 2.91 16.01 0.42
CA ALA A 347 3.97 16.94 0.79
C ALA A 347 4.79 16.40 1.96
N ALA A 348 5.91 15.75 1.64
CA ALA A 348 6.63 14.80 2.46
C ALA A 348 5.72 13.65 2.94
N PHE A 349 6.30 12.49 3.17
CA PHE A 349 5.56 11.37 3.74
C PHE A 349 5.03 11.75 5.11
N ARG A 350 3.84 11.28 5.45
CA ARG A 350 3.18 11.65 6.67
C ARG A 350 2.39 10.51 7.32
N VAL A 351 2.20 10.62 8.62
CA VAL A 351 1.26 9.81 9.40
C VAL A 351 0.12 10.71 9.82
N MET A 352 -1.09 10.27 9.56
CA MET A 352 -2.30 11.06 9.71
C MET A 352 -3.35 10.38 10.56
N ARG A 353 -4.22 11.20 11.17
CA ARG A 353 -5.48 10.79 11.75
C ARG A 353 -6.61 11.62 11.13
N TRP A 354 -7.63 10.95 10.62
CA TRP A 354 -8.80 11.57 10.02
C TRP A 354 -10.02 11.29 10.90
N HIS A 355 -10.59 12.36 11.47
CA HIS A 355 -11.79 12.29 12.29
C HIS A 355 -13.00 12.18 11.37
N LEU A 356 -13.68 11.03 11.43
CA LEU A 356 -14.83 10.77 10.60
C LEU A 356 -16.12 11.32 11.25
N ALA A 357 -17.05 11.78 10.42
CA ALA A 357 -18.44 11.96 10.84
C ALA A 357 -19.04 10.62 11.31
N SER A 358 -20.04 10.66 12.14
CA SER A 358 -20.63 9.49 12.81
C SER A 358 -21.12 8.40 11.84
N GLU A 359 -21.52 8.78 10.64
CA GLU A 359 -21.92 7.87 9.55
C GLU A 359 -20.74 7.25 8.78
N GLY A 360 -19.50 7.70 9.03
CA GLY A 360 -18.29 7.18 8.38
C GLY A 360 -18.15 7.53 6.90
N ARG A 361 -18.89 8.51 6.41
CA ARG A 361 -18.94 8.88 4.97
C ARG A 361 -18.06 10.07 4.59
N ARG A 362 -17.63 10.86 5.58
CA ARG A 362 -16.79 12.04 5.35
C ARG A 362 -15.86 12.30 6.52
N VAL A 363 -14.77 12.97 6.22
CA VAL A 363 -13.84 13.53 7.20
C VAL A 363 -14.36 14.86 7.69
N GLU A 364 -14.43 15.05 9.01
CA GLU A 364 -14.78 16.33 9.64
C GLU A 364 -13.54 17.19 9.90
N SER A 365 -12.42 16.56 10.20
CA SER A 365 -11.12 17.22 10.38
C SER A 365 -9.98 16.22 10.28
N SER A 366 -8.78 16.72 9.99
CA SER A 366 -7.56 15.92 9.88
C SER A 366 -6.51 16.38 10.90
N GLU A 367 -5.74 15.45 11.43
CA GLU A 367 -4.59 15.70 12.30
C GLU A 367 -3.32 15.11 11.69
N ILE A 368 -2.27 15.92 11.55
CA ILE A 368 -0.95 15.46 11.13
C ILE A 368 -0.21 14.99 12.37
N LEU A 369 0.00 13.68 12.48
CA LEU A 369 0.75 13.09 13.58
C LEU A 369 2.26 13.18 13.36
N GLU A 370 2.73 12.91 12.13
CA GLU A 370 4.10 13.06 11.68
C GLU A 370 4.14 13.55 10.24
N ARG A 371 5.09 14.41 9.88
CA ARG A 371 5.33 14.83 8.50
C ARG A 371 6.75 15.32 8.31
N GLY A 372 7.47 14.77 7.31
CA GLY A 372 8.79 15.25 6.90
C GLY A 372 9.84 15.27 8.00
N SER A 373 9.65 14.50 9.06
CA SER A 373 10.63 14.26 10.13
C SER A 373 11.54 13.07 9.79
N ASP A 374 12.56 12.86 10.58
CA ASP A 374 13.43 11.68 10.46
C ASP A 374 12.70 10.35 10.77
N LEU A 375 11.48 10.42 11.30
CA LEU A 375 10.64 9.25 11.58
C LEU A 375 9.79 8.83 10.36
N VAL A 376 9.74 9.61 9.30
CA VAL A 376 8.97 9.32 8.08
C VAL A 376 9.85 9.40 6.84
N LYS A 377 11.02 8.74 6.87
CA LYS A 377 11.93 8.68 5.72
C LYS A 377 11.42 7.78 4.61
N SER A 378 10.95 6.58 4.97
CA SER A 378 10.38 5.56 4.10
C SER A 378 9.39 4.75 4.93
N PRO A 379 8.30 5.38 5.44
CA PRO A 379 7.31 4.70 6.26
C PRO A 379 6.39 3.85 5.38
N THR A 380 5.84 2.76 5.90
CA THR A 380 4.89 1.89 5.19
C THR A 380 3.62 1.68 6.00
N THR A 381 3.63 0.71 6.86
CA THR A 381 2.49 0.30 7.66
C THR A 381 2.75 0.46 9.15
N GLY A 382 1.80 0.09 9.97
CA GLY A 382 1.91 0.22 11.42
C GLY A 382 0.98 -0.71 12.18
N ALA A 383 0.80 -0.41 13.46
CA ALA A 383 -0.13 -1.11 14.34
C ALA A 383 -0.58 -0.17 15.45
N ILE A 384 -1.83 -0.30 15.89
CA ILE A 384 -2.36 0.47 17.02
C ILE A 384 -2.23 -0.37 18.28
N PHE A 385 -1.54 0.17 19.28
CA PHE A 385 -1.34 -0.49 20.56
C PHE A 385 -1.36 0.53 21.71
N GLU A 386 -2.12 0.24 22.78
CA GLU A 386 -2.23 1.07 23.98
C GLU A 386 -2.46 2.56 23.72
N GLY A 387 -3.36 2.88 22.75
CA GLY A 387 -3.72 4.26 22.43
C GLY A 387 -2.63 5.03 21.69
N SER A 388 -1.69 4.33 21.07
CA SER A 388 -0.63 4.89 20.24
C SER A 388 -0.55 4.15 18.91
N PHE A 389 -0.08 4.85 17.88
CA PHE A 389 0.21 4.27 16.59
C PHE A 389 1.70 4.02 16.46
N TYR A 390 2.07 2.77 16.28
CA TYR A 390 3.43 2.31 16.00
C TYR A 390 3.56 2.12 14.49
N PHE A 391 4.61 2.64 13.88
CA PHE A 391 4.80 2.56 12.43
C PHE A 391 6.26 2.37 12.06
N MET A 392 6.51 1.74 10.94
CA MET A 392 7.85 1.59 10.40
C MET A 392 8.32 2.92 9.81
N ALA A 393 9.46 3.43 10.29
CA ALA A 393 9.93 4.78 9.98
C ALA A 393 10.85 4.85 8.76
N ASN A 394 11.58 3.77 8.47
CA ASN A 394 12.62 3.72 7.44
C ASN A 394 12.78 2.30 6.89
N THR A 395 11.81 1.85 6.12
CA THR A 395 11.84 0.49 5.54
C THR A 395 12.90 0.34 4.46
N GLY A 396 13.21 1.44 3.76
CA GLY A 396 14.20 1.47 2.69
C GLY A 396 13.80 0.67 1.45
N ILE A 397 12.51 0.32 1.32
CA ILE A 397 12.02 -0.60 0.29
C ILE A 397 12.29 -0.10 -1.13
N GLU A 398 12.42 1.20 -1.35
CA GLU A 398 12.83 1.80 -2.62
C GLU A 398 14.25 1.38 -3.05
N ASN A 399 15.04 0.84 -2.11
CA ASN A 399 16.39 0.31 -2.35
C ASN A 399 16.40 -1.20 -2.65
N LEU A 400 15.22 -1.85 -2.69
CA LEU A 400 15.05 -3.25 -3.07
C LEU A 400 14.37 -3.35 -4.44
N ARG A 401 14.91 -4.15 -5.34
CA ARG A 401 14.31 -4.45 -6.63
C ARG A 401 14.55 -5.90 -7.03
N ASP A 402 13.51 -6.62 -7.36
CA ASP A 402 13.61 -8.04 -7.77
C ASP A 402 14.53 -8.86 -6.85
N ASP A 403 14.33 -8.74 -5.55
CA ASP A 403 15.16 -9.39 -4.51
C ASP A 403 16.64 -8.94 -4.50
N THR A 404 16.96 -7.81 -5.17
CA THR A 404 18.32 -7.26 -5.26
C THR A 404 18.39 -5.92 -4.53
N ILE A 405 19.35 -5.78 -3.63
CA ILE A 405 19.67 -4.52 -2.96
C ILE A 405 20.42 -3.62 -3.96
N LEU A 406 19.87 -2.43 -4.25
CA LEU A 406 20.44 -1.51 -5.24
C LEU A 406 21.70 -0.81 -4.73
N ASP A 407 21.76 -0.49 -3.44
CA ASP A 407 22.85 0.25 -2.82
C ASP A 407 23.01 -0.18 -1.35
N GLU A 408 23.99 -1.02 -1.07
CA GLU A 408 24.26 -1.50 0.30
C GLU A 408 24.67 -0.38 1.27
N SER A 409 25.22 0.73 0.78
CA SER A 409 25.62 1.85 1.63
C SER A 409 24.45 2.58 2.27
N LYS A 410 23.23 2.39 1.76
CA LYS A 410 21.98 2.97 2.27
C LYS A 410 21.27 2.10 3.32
N LEU A 411 21.81 0.92 3.60
CA LEU A 411 21.19 0.03 4.58
C LEU A 411 21.34 0.58 6.01
N GLU A 412 20.20 0.79 6.65
CA GLU A 412 20.10 1.25 8.04
C GLU A 412 19.35 0.22 8.90
N PRO A 413 19.57 0.17 10.23
CA PRO A 413 18.69 -0.56 11.13
C PRO A 413 17.25 -0.08 11.01
N VAL A 414 16.30 -1.01 11.04
CA VAL A 414 14.88 -0.67 10.93
C VAL A 414 14.40 -0.05 12.24
N ARG A 415 13.79 1.13 12.16
CA ARG A 415 13.20 1.84 13.30
C ARG A 415 11.70 1.73 13.27
N ILE A 416 11.12 1.32 14.39
CA ILE A 416 9.70 1.44 14.63
C ILE A 416 9.50 2.67 15.50
N ALA A 417 8.78 3.64 14.96
CA ALA A 417 8.40 4.86 15.66
C ALA A 417 7.03 4.71 16.31
N VAL A 418 6.76 5.54 17.30
CA VAL A 418 5.47 5.59 17.99
C VAL A 418 5.00 7.02 18.15
N VAL A 419 3.70 7.26 17.93
CA VAL A 419 3.03 8.53 18.16
C VAL A 419 1.74 8.28 18.94
N PRO A 420 1.44 9.08 20.00
CA PRO A 420 0.21 8.90 20.76
C PRO A 420 -1.03 9.32 19.95
N LEU A 421 -2.09 8.52 20.06
CA LEU A 421 -3.44 8.82 19.52
C LEU A 421 -4.30 9.35 20.70
N LYS A 422 -4.21 10.64 20.98
CA LYS A 422 -4.91 11.29 22.13
C LYS A 422 -6.42 11.36 21.94
#